data_5f9445bf59bcc2a588f9720e74c5d0f1
#
_entry.id   5f9445bf59bcc2a588f9720e74c5d0f1
#
_cell.length_a   1.000
_cell.length_b   1.000
_cell.length_c   1.000
_cell.angle_alpha   90.00
_cell.angle_beta   90.00
_cell.angle_gamma   90.00
#
_symmetry.space_group_name_H-M   'P 1'
#
loop_
_entity.id
_entity.type
_entity.pdbx_description
1 polymer ?
#
loop_
_entity_poly.entity_id
_entity_poly.type
_entity_poly.pdbx_seq_one_letter_code
_entity_poly.pdbx_strand_id
1 'polypeptide(L)'
;ESGIAYKFDEAIRITENIGLPVVVRPSYVLGGRAMEIVYDKSQLKQFIDEAFKASEQNPILIDKFIENAMEVDVDAISDGKEVYVAGIMQHIEEAGIHSGDSACCLPPISIKDNLLREIKIQTRKLAIALKVKGLLNIQYAIKNDEIFVIEVNPRASRTVPFVSKAN
;
A
#
# COMPACT_ATOMS: atom_id res chain seq x y z
N GLU A 1 -9.94 -2.74 -5.84
CA GLU A 1 -10.20 -4.07 -6.45
C GLU A 1 -8.87 -4.78 -6.66
N SER A 2 -8.83 -6.10 -6.39
CA SER A 2 -7.63 -6.91 -6.51
C SER A 2 -7.98 -8.36 -6.86
N GLY A 3 -7.01 -9.11 -7.38
CA GLY A 3 -7.14 -10.53 -7.65
C GLY A 3 -5.81 -11.26 -7.55
N ILE A 4 -5.90 -12.56 -7.30
CA ILE A 4 -4.76 -13.47 -7.25
C ILE A 4 -4.85 -14.39 -8.46
N ALA A 5 -3.81 -14.46 -9.28
CA ALA A 5 -3.75 -15.32 -10.44
C ALA A 5 -2.66 -16.40 -10.26
N TYR A 6 -3.05 -17.64 -10.53
CA TYR A 6 -2.15 -18.80 -10.53
C TYR A 6 -1.71 -19.16 -11.95
N LYS A 7 -2.40 -18.62 -12.96
CA LYS A 7 -2.16 -18.90 -14.39
C LYS A 7 -2.32 -17.64 -15.21
N PHE A 8 -1.68 -17.64 -16.37
CA PHE A 8 -1.71 -16.53 -17.31
C PHE A 8 -3.15 -16.11 -17.70
N ASP A 9 -4.01 -17.06 -18.07
CA ASP A 9 -5.39 -16.76 -18.49
C ASP A 9 -6.24 -16.19 -17.34
N GLU A 10 -5.94 -16.58 -16.09
CA GLU A 10 -6.59 -16.00 -14.90
C GLU A 10 -6.19 -14.54 -14.73
N ALA A 11 -4.89 -14.24 -14.92
CA ALA A 11 -4.37 -12.88 -14.83
C ALA A 11 -5.03 -11.95 -15.86
N ILE A 12 -5.19 -12.41 -17.09
CA ILE A 12 -5.89 -11.66 -18.14
C ILE A 12 -7.34 -11.36 -17.73
N ARG A 13 -8.09 -12.39 -17.29
CA ARG A 13 -9.49 -12.22 -16.86
C ARG A 13 -9.64 -11.28 -15.67
N ILE A 14 -8.75 -11.38 -14.69
CA ILE A 14 -8.73 -10.48 -13.53
C ILE A 14 -8.49 -9.05 -13.99
N THR A 15 -7.51 -8.83 -14.87
CA THR A 15 -7.22 -7.49 -15.42
C THR A 15 -8.40 -6.92 -16.20
N GLU A 16 -9.08 -7.74 -16.98
CA GLU A 16 -10.27 -7.30 -17.74
C GLU A 16 -11.43 -6.91 -16.83
N ASN A 17 -11.61 -7.62 -15.70
CA ASN A 17 -12.65 -7.29 -14.71
C ASN A 17 -12.31 -6.02 -13.91
N ILE A 18 -11.06 -5.85 -13.50
CA ILE A 18 -10.60 -4.68 -12.74
C ILE A 18 -10.52 -3.44 -13.63
N GLY A 19 -10.14 -3.61 -14.89
CA GLY A 19 -9.85 -2.53 -15.83
C GLY A 19 -8.50 -1.86 -15.59
N LEU A 20 -7.86 -1.42 -16.69
CA LEU A 20 -6.59 -0.70 -16.65
C LEU A 20 -6.73 0.71 -16.03
N PRO A 21 -5.67 1.30 -15.47
CA PRO A 21 -4.39 0.67 -15.21
C PRO A 21 -4.42 -0.28 -14.00
N VAL A 22 -3.54 -1.29 -14.01
CA VAL A 22 -3.34 -2.25 -12.92
C VAL A 22 -1.87 -2.34 -12.52
N VAL A 23 -1.62 -2.74 -11.27
CA VAL A 23 -0.29 -3.15 -10.80
C VAL A 23 -0.21 -4.67 -10.82
N VAL A 24 0.77 -5.20 -11.52
CA VAL A 24 1.11 -6.63 -11.50
C VAL A 24 2.26 -6.83 -10.52
N ARG A 25 2.03 -7.66 -9.50
CA ARG A 25 3.00 -7.90 -8.42
C ARG A 25 3.30 -9.38 -8.27
N PRO A 26 4.56 -9.83 -8.40
CA PRO A 26 4.94 -11.19 -8.05
C PRO A 26 4.75 -11.43 -6.54
N SER A 27 4.32 -12.64 -6.16
CA SER A 27 4.30 -13.05 -4.75
C SER A 27 5.71 -13.40 -4.27
N TYR A 28 5.95 -13.18 -2.96
CA TYR A 28 7.20 -13.55 -2.28
C TYR A 28 8.47 -12.87 -2.82
N VAL A 29 8.34 -11.72 -3.47
CA VAL A 29 9.46 -10.92 -3.94
C VAL A 29 9.66 -9.72 -3.04
N LEU A 30 10.90 -9.47 -2.63
CA LEU A 30 11.24 -8.34 -1.76
C LEU A 30 11.56 -7.09 -2.58
N GLY A 31 11.18 -5.92 -2.04
CA GLY A 31 11.60 -4.63 -2.56
C GLY A 31 10.97 -4.24 -3.90
N GLY A 32 9.76 -4.71 -4.20
CA GLY A 32 9.04 -4.31 -5.43
C GLY A 32 9.65 -4.82 -6.73
N ARG A 33 10.57 -5.78 -6.68
CA ARG A 33 11.20 -6.36 -7.88
C ARG A 33 10.14 -6.96 -8.81
N ALA A 34 10.21 -6.61 -10.09
CA ALA A 34 9.27 -7.02 -11.14
C ALA A 34 7.80 -6.62 -10.84
N MET A 35 7.60 -5.58 -10.03
CA MET A 35 6.31 -4.92 -9.86
C MET A 35 6.18 -3.87 -10.96
N GLU A 36 5.13 -3.98 -11.77
CA GLU A 36 4.94 -3.11 -12.93
C GLU A 36 3.52 -2.55 -12.98
N ILE A 37 3.41 -1.29 -13.38
CA ILE A 37 2.13 -0.66 -13.66
C ILE A 37 1.82 -0.82 -15.13
N VAL A 38 0.70 -1.43 -15.43
CA VAL A 38 0.26 -1.73 -16.79
C VAL A 38 -0.87 -0.77 -17.18
N TYR A 39 -0.58 0.10 -18.11
CA TYR A 39 -1.56 1.06 -18.66
C TYR A 39 -2.21 0.56 -19.95
N ASP A 40 -1.57 -0.36 -20.66
CA ASP A 40 -1.97 -0.78 -21.99
C ASP A 40 -2.02 -2.32 -22.12
N LYS A 41 -3.04 -2.82 -22.81
CA LYS A 41 -3.20 -4.26 -23.07
C LYS A 41 -2.04 -4.86 -23.86
N SER A 42 -1.35 -4.09 -24.68
CA SER A 42 -0.20 -4.57 -25.48
C SER A 42 0.96 -5.01 -24.59
N GLN A 43 1.16 -4.36 -23.46
CA GLN A 43 2.23 -4.66 -22.51
C GLN A 43 1.84 -5.73 -21.47
N LEU A 44 0.53 -5.97 -21.30
CA LEU A 44 0.01 -6.84 -20.25
C LEU A 44 0.59 -8.25 -20.29
N LYS A 45 0.71 -8.83 -21.49
CA LYS A 45 1.27 -10.18 -21.67
C LYS A 45 2.71 -10.27 -21.16
N GLN A 46 3.53 -9.31 -21.55
CA GLN A 46 4.93 -9.28 -21.18
C GLN A 46 5.09 -9.19 -19.66
N PHE A 47 4.40 -8.24 -19.02
CA PHE A 47 4.52 -8.03 -17.57
C PHE A 47 3.96 -9.18 -16.75
N ILE A 48 2.89 -9.85 -17.21
CA ILE A 48 2.40 -11.06 -16.55
C ILE A 48 3.43 -12.19 -16.65
N ASP A 49 4.04 -12.40 -17.80
CA ASP A 49 5.09 -13.42 -18.00
C ASP A 49 6.32 -13.15 -17.12
N GLU A 50 6.75 -11.89 -17.06
CA GLU A 50 7.86 -11.47 -16.22
C GLU A 50 7.56 -11.65 -14.72
N ALA A 51 6.34 -11.32 -14.31
CA ALA A 51 5.90 -11.50 -12.93
C ALA A 51 5.85 -12.98 -12.52
N PHE A 52 5.33 -13.87 -13.38
CA PHE A 52 5.36 -15.31 -13.12
C PHE A 52 6.77 -15.88 -13.05
N LYS A 53 7.67 -15.43 -13.92
CA LYS A 53 9.09 -15.82 -13.87
C LYS A 53 9.74 -15.34 -12.57
N ALA A 54 9.50 -14.10 -12.17
CA ALA A 54 10.08 -13.52 -10.96
C ALA A 54 9.51 -14.15 -9.67
N SER A 55 8.27 -14.63 -9.69
CA SER A 55 7.63 -15.34 -8.57
C SER A 55 7.97 -16.81 -8.48
N GLU A 56 8.87 -17.33 -9.34
CA GLU A 56 9.19 -18.75 -9.42
C GLU A 56 7.93 -19.63 -9.57
N GLN A 57 7.01 -19.20 -10.39
CA GLN A 57 5.70 -19.82 -10.65
C GLN A 57 4.73 -19.81 -9.45
N ASN A 58 5.01 -19.03 -8.41
CA ASN A 58 4.01 -18.72 -7.39
C ASN A 58 2.94 -17.78 -7.96
N PRO A 59 1.78 -17.67 -7.30
CA PRO A 59 0.73 -16.78 -7.76
C PRO A 59 1.20 -15.32 -7.83
N ILE A 60 0.63 -14.56 -8.75
CA ILE A 60 0.82 -13.12 -8.85
C ILE A 60 -0.41 -12.38 -8.37
N LEU A 61 -0.22 -11.17 -7.86
CA LEU A 61 -1.31 -10.28 -7.48
C LEU A 61 -1.50 -9.24 -8.59
N ILE A 62 -2.76 -8.94 -8.85
CA ILE A 62 -3.16 -7.89 -9.78
C ILE A 62 -4.07 -6.95 -9.01
N ASP A 63 -3.65 -5.72 -8.85
CA ASP A 63 -4.37 -4.70 -8.10
C ASP A 63 -4.75 -3.53 -9.01
N LYS A 64 -5.92 -2.91 -8.76
CA LYS A 64 -6.24 -1.65 -9.41
C LYS A 64 -5.20 -0.60 -9.04
N PHE A 65 -4.56 0.00 -10.04
CA PHE A 65 -3.70 1.15 -9.80
C PHE A 65 -4.54 2.41 -9.60
N ILE A 66 -4.25 3.16 -8.54
CA ILE A 66 -4.97 4.37 -8.19
C ILE A 66 -4.08 5.56 -8.52
N GLU A 67 -4.29 6.11 -9.74
CA GLU A 67 -3.54 7.27 -10.21
C GLU A 67 -3.87 8.54 -9.41
N ASN A 68 -2.90 9.44 -9.29
CA ASN A 68 -3.07 10.75 -8.63
C ASN A 68 -3.70 10.62 -7.24
N ALA A 69 -3.31 9.61 -6.48
CA ALA A 69 -3.71 9.44 -5.10
C ALA A 69 -2.68 10.07 -4.17
N MET A 70 -3.16 10.63 -3.08
CA MET A 70 -2.31 11.11 -1.99
C MET A 70 -1.86 9.92 -1.15
N GLU A 71 -0.57 9.73 -0.96
CA GLU A 71 -0.05 8.70 -0.06
C GLU A 71 0.05 9.20 1.37
N VAL A 72 -0.23 8.31 2.32
CA VAL A 72 -0.21 8.60 3.75
C VAL A 72 0.45 7.45 4.49
N ASP A 73 1.53 7.75 5.19
CA ASP A 73 2.17 6.82 6.13
C ASP A 73 1.62 7.01 7.54
N VAL A 74 1.33 5.91 8.22
CA VAL A 74 0.86 5.91 9.60
C VAL A 74 1.75 5.04 10.45
N ASP A 75 2.40 5.65 11.44
CA ASP A 75 3.15 4.91 12.45
C ASP A 75 2.31 4.74 13.72
N ALA A 76 2.25 3.52 14.21
CA ALA A 76 1.51 3.18 15.41
C ALA A 76 2.27 2.15 16.26
N ILE A 77 1.86 2.03 17.52
CA ILE A 77 2.33 1.01 18.44
C ILE A 77 1.14 0.31 19.08
N SER A 78 1.24 -1.00 19.25
CA SER A 78 0.20 -1.85 19.85
C SER A 78 0.77 -2.77 20.90
N ASP A 79 0.03 -2.98 21.98
CA ASP A 79 0.31 -4.05 22.98
C ASP A 79 -0.48 -5.33 22.72
N GLY A 80 -1.26 -5.35 21.64
CA GLY A 80 -2.16 -6.43 21.24
C GLY A 80 -3.61 -6.26 21.73
N LYS A 81 -3.89 -5.22 22.53
CA LYS A 81 -5.23 -4.85 23.00
C LYS A 81 -5.56 -3.41 22.65
N GLU A 82 -4.62 -2.52 22.92
CA GLU A 82 -4.72 -1.11 22.60
C GLU A 82 -3.74 -0.72 21.51
N VAL A 83 -4.09 0.31 20.76
CA VAL A 83 -3.28 0.83 19.67
C VAL A 83 -3.16 2.35 19.77
N TYR A 84 -1.96 2.83 19.90
CA TYR A 84 -1.64 4.25 19.85
C TYR A 84 -1.12 4.61 18.46
N VAL A 85 -1.83 5.51 17.77
CA VAL A 85 -1.39 6.07 16.50
C VAL A 85 -0.46 7.23 16.80
N ALA A 86 0.83 7.01 16.60
CA ALA A 86 1.88 7.94 16.95
C ALA A 86 1.99 9.10 15.95
N GLY A 87 1.81 8.84 14.68
CA GLY A 87 1.85 9.88 13.64
C GLY A 87 1.13 9.48 12.37
N ILE A 88 0.54 10.47 11.71
CA ILE A 88 0.00 10.37 10.36
C ILE A 88 0.79 11.35 9.53
N MET A 89 1.51 10.87 8.52
CA MET A 89 2.35 11.66 7.65
C MET A 89 1.75 11.69 6.25
N GLN A 90 1.55 12.89 5.75
CA GLN A 90 1.10 13.10 4.38
C GLN A 90 2.31 13.22 3.47
N HIS A 91 2.37 12.42 2.40
CA HIS A 91 3.37 12.58 1.36
C HIS A 91 3.08 13.81 0.50
N ILE A 92 4.15 14.46 0.03
CA ILE A 92 4.07 15.59 -0.90
C ILE A 92 3.96 15.08 -2.33
N GLU A 93 4.71 14.03 -2.63
CA GLU A 93 4.65 13.33 -3.91
C GLU A 93 3.41 12.42 -3.98
N GLU A 94 2.99 12.12 -5.20
CA GLU A 94 1.86 11.23 -5.45
C GLU A 94 2.18 9.78 -5.05
N ALA A 95 1.13 9.01 -4.75
CA ALA A 95 1.26 7.60 -4.43
C ALA A 95 1.95 6.80 -5.54
N GLY A 96 2.86 5.90 -5.13
CA GLY A 96 3.67 5.09 -6.03
C GLY A 96 5.15 5.50 -6.07
N ILE A 97 5.52 6.63 -5.49
CA ILE A 97 6.91 7.00 -5.25
C ILE A 97 7.34 6.35 -3.93
N HIS A 98 8.49 5.67 -3.95
CA HIS A 98 8.99 5.00 -2.75
C HIS A 98 9.11 5.96 -1.56
N SER A 99 8.61 5.57 -0.40
CA SER A 99 8.55 6.42 0.80
C SER A 99 9.92 6.95 1.27
N GLY A 100 11.02 6.30 0.85
CA GLY A 100 12.38 6.80 1.08
C GLY A 100 12.78 7.99 0.20
N ASP A 101 12.06 8.22 -0.88
CA ASP A 101 12.31 9.25 -1.89
C ASP A 101 11.25 10.36 -1.88
N SER A 102 10.25 10.25 -0.98
CA SER A 102 9.17 11.21 -0.81
C SER A 102 9.42 12.11 0.39
N ALA A 103 9.05 13.40 0.26
CA ALA A 103 8.95 14.30 1.39
C ALA A 103 7.60 14.12 2.10
N CYS A 104 7.59 14.22 3.43
CA CYS A 104 6.39 14.05 4.24
C CYS A 104 6.14 15.25 5.15
N CYS A 105 4.85 15.56 5.35
CA CYS A 105 4.40 16.54 6.34
C CYS A 105 3.83 15.84 7.57
N LEU A 106 4.28 16.26 8.75
CA LEU A 106 3.74 15.87 10.07
C LEU A 106 3.53 17.13 10.91
N PRO A 107 2.30 17.45 11.32
CA PRO A 107 1.04 16.79 11.00
C PRO A 107 0.64 16.96 9.52
N PRO A 108 -0.33 16.18 9.02
CA PRO A 108 -0.92 16.36 7.70
C PRO A 108 -1.53 17.75 7.54
N ILE A 109 -1.39 18.37 6.36
CA ILE A 109 -1.85 19.75 6.11
C ILE A 109 -3.09 19.85 5.23
N SER A 110 -3.36 18.85 4.38
CA SER A 110 -4.50 18.90 3.44
C SER A 110 -5.52 17.79 3.62
N ILE A 111 -5.31 16.88 4.55
CA ILE A 111 -6.23 15.77 4.81
C ILE A 111 -7.35 16.26 5.72
N LYS A 112 -8.61 16.04 5.30
CA LYS A 112 -9.80 16.42 6.05
C LYS A 112 -9.88 15.67 7.40
N ASP A 113 -10.39 16.31 8.45
CA ASP A 113 -10.50 15.74 9.80
C ASP A 113 -11.30 14.43 9.86
N ASN A 114 -12.33 14.29 9.04
CA ASN A 114 -13.10 13.04 8.97
C ASN A 114 -12.27 11.88 8.43
N LEU A 115 -11.40 12.11 7.43
CA LEU A 115 -10.49 11.11 6.89
C LEU A 115 -9.38 10.76 7.90
N LEU A 116 -8.83 11.75 8.61
CA LEU A 116 -7.86 11.51 9.68
C LEU A 116 -8.45 10.64 10.79
N ARG A 117 -9.71 10.87 11.17
CA ARG A 117 -10.40 10.01 12.15
C ARG A 117 -10.61 8.60 11.63
N GLU A 118 -11.02 8.45 10.38
CA GLU A 118 -11.23 7.14 9.77
C GLU A 118 -9.92 6.37 9.63
N ILE A 119 -8.83 6.99 9.21
CA ILE A 119 -7.49 6.38 9.17
C ILE A 119 -7.09 5.84 10.54
N LYS A 120 -7.29 6.62 11.63
CA LYS A 120 -7.01 6.15 12.99
C LYS A 120 -7.85 4.94 13.38
N ILE A 121 -9.13 4.92 12.99
CA ILE A 121 -10.04 3.78 13.26
C ILE A 121 -9.57 2.55 12.49
N GLN A 122 -9.27 2.68 11.20
CA GLN A 122 -8.81 1.57 10.36
C GLN A 122 -7.46 1.03 10.84
N THR A 123 -6.52 1.90 11.19
CA THR A 123 -5.22 1.52 11.77
C THR A 123 -5.39 0.65 13.00
N ARG A 124 -6.28 1.05 13.94
CA ARG A 124 -6.56 0.26 15.15
C ARG A 124 -7.18 -1.10 14.81
N LYS A 125 -8.19 -1.12 13.92
CA LYS A 125 -8.83 -2.36 13.49
C LYS A 125 -7.82 -3.34 12.86
N LEU A 126 -6.98 -2.85 11.97
CA LEU A 126 -5.95 -3.66 11.30
C LEU A 126 -4.92 -4.20 12.29
N ALA A 127 -4.41 -3.36 13.19
CA ALA A 127 -3.44 -3.77 14.21
C ALA A 127 -3.97 -4.91 15.09
N ILE A 128 -5.21 -4.79 15.54
CA ILE A 128 -5.86 -5.81 16.39
C ILE A 128 -6.15 -7.08 15.58
N ALA A 129 -6.71 -6.97 14.37
CA ALA A 129 -7.01 -8.11 13.52
C ALA A 129 -5.77 -8.94 13.17
N LEU A 130 -4.64 -8.25 12.95
CA LEU A 130 -3.34 -8.86 12.67
C LEU A 130 -2.58 -9.28 13.94
N LYS A 131 -3.16 -9.05 15.14
CA LYS A 131 -2.56 -9.38 16.44
C LYS A 131 -1.17 -8.77 16.64
N VAL A 132 -0.97 -7.55 16.13
CA VAL A 132 0.34 -6.87 16.21
C VAL A 132 0.66 -6.54 17.66
N LYS A 133 1.90 -6.86 18.07
CA LYS A 133 2.50 -6.40 19.33
C LYS A 133 3.81 -5.71 19.03
N GLY A 134 3.89 -4.42 19.32
CA GLY A 134 5.02 -3.57 18.99
C GLY A 134 4.67 -2.52 17.93
N LEU A 135 5.66 -2.09 17.17
CA LEU A 135 5.52 -1.08 16.14
C LEU A 135 4.87 -1.65 14.88
N LEU A 136 4.06 -0.83 14.24
CA LEU A 136 3.55 -1.09 12.89
C LEU A 136 3.53 0.20 12.09
N ASN A 137 3.71 0.05 10.80
CA ASN A 137 3.52 1.08 9.81
C ASN A 137 2.44 0.64 8.82
N ILE A 138 1.54 1.52 8.48
CA ILE A 138 0.52 1.28 7.46
C ILE A 138 0.60 2.37 6.42
N GLN A 139 0.67 1.97 5.16
CA GLN A 139 0.58 2.88 4.02
C GLN A 139 -0.83 2.88 3.47
N TYR A 140 -1.36 4.08 3.34
CA TYR A 140 -2.67 4.34 2.76
C TYR A 140 -2.54 5.21 1.51
N ALA A 141 -3.51 5.09 0.61
CA ALA A 141 -3.77 6.06 -0.44
C ALA A 141 -5.13 6.70 -0.23
N ILE A 142 -5.23 7.99 -0.52
CA ILE A 142 -6.51 8.73 -0.49
C ILE A 142 -6.78 9.26 -1.89
N LYS A 143 -7.96 8.94 -2.42
CA LYS A 143 -8.47 9.49 -3.68
C LYS A 143 -9.96 9.73 -3.58
N ASN A 144 -10.44 10.92 -3.97
CA ASN A 144 -11.86 11.28 -3.96
C ASN A 144 -12.54 11.05 -2.60
N ASP A 145 -11.86 11.36 -1.49
CA ASP A 145 -12.31 11.11 -0.13
C ASP A 145 -12.48 9.61 0.25
N GLU A 146 -11.97 8.70 -0.56
CA GLU A 146 -11.90 7.27 -0.25
C GLU A 146 -10.50 6.89 0.23
N ILE A 147 -10.43 6.01 1.23
CA ILE A 147 -9.19 5.54 1.84
C ILE A 147 -8.93 4.11 1.38
N PHE A 148 -7.75 3.87 0.85
CA PHE A 148 -7.27 2.57 0.39
C PHE A 148 -6.06 2.15 1.22
N VAL A 149 -6.03 0.90 1.68
CA VAL A 149 -4.85 0.31 2.32
C VAL A 149 -3.91 -0.19 1.24
N ILE A 150 -2.68 0.29 1.22
CA ILE A 150 -1.63 -0.18 0.29
C ILE A 150 -0.91 -1.37 0.91
N GLU A 151 -0.34 -1.19 2.11
CA GLU A 151 0.32 -2.28 2.83
C GLU A 151 0.33 -2.06 4.34
N VAL A 152 0.50 -3.15 5.08
CA VAL A 152 0.66 -3.17 6.53
C VAL A 152 1.97 -3.84 6.89
N ASN A 153 2.85 -3.11 7.55
CA ASN A 153 4.18 -3.55 7.95
C ASN A 153 4.24 -3.67 9.48
N PRO A 154 4.12 -4.87 10.09
CA PRO A 154 4.20 -5.07 11.53
C PRO A 154 5.66 -5.01 12.02
N ARG A 155 6.32 -3.91 11.82
CA ARG A 155 7.71 -3.62 12.16
C ARG A 155 7.92 -2.11 12.28
N ALA A 156 9.06 -1.69 12.83
CA ALA A 156 9.48 -0.29 12.76
C ALA A 156 9.64 0.16 11.30
N SER A 157 9.20 1.37 11.02
CA SER A 157 9.38 2.06 9.75
C SER A 157 10.62 2.97 9.77
N ARG A 158 10.98 3.50 8.62
CA ARG A 158 12.02 4.55 8.51
C ARG A 158 11.55 5.89 9.10
N THR A 159 10.24 6.09 9.18
CA THR A 159 9.61 7.32 9.67
C THR A 159 9.53 7.39 11.20
N VAL A 160 9.61 6.25 11.91
CA VAL A 160 9.55 6.20 13.40
C VAL A 160 10.55 7.16 14.08
N PRO A 161 11.83 7.26 13.66
CA PRO A 161 12.77 8.22 14.29
C PRO A 161 12.34 9.68 14.12
N PHE A 162 11.68 10.01 13.01
CA PHE A 162 11.14 11.34 12.75
C PHE A 162 9.90 11.60 13.62
N VAL A 163 8.93 10.69 13.58
CA VAL A 163 7.69 10.79 14.36
C VAL A 163 7.98 10.90 15.85
N SER A 164 8.91 10.10 16.38
CA SER A 164 9.27 10.10 17.80
C SER A 164 9.95 11.39 18.29
N LYS A 165 10.41 12.25 17.39
CA LYS A 165 11.04 13.54 17.72
C LYS A 165 10.13 14.74 17.44
N ALA A 166 9.15 14.57 16.57
CA ALA A 166 8.25 15.63 16.13
C ALA A 166 6.96 15.72 16.96
N ASN A 167 6.65 14.68 17.73
CA ASN A 167 5.49 14.61 18.63
C ASN A 167 5.88 14.72 20.10
#